data_8c859057d3ad853e0690a8d7cff1a712
#
_entry.id   8c859057d3ad853e0690a8d7cff1a712
#
_cell.length_a   1.000
_cell.length_b   1.000
_cell.length_c   1.000
_cell.angle_alpha   90.00
_cell.angle_beta   90.00
_cell.angle_gamma   90.00
#
_symmetry.space_group_name_H-M   'P 1'
#
loop_
_entity.id
_entity.type
_entity.pdbx_description
1 polymer ?
#
loop_
_entity_poly.entity_id
_entity_poly.type
_entity_poly.pdbx_seq_one_letter_code
_entity_poly.pdbx_strand_id
1 'polypeptide(L)'
;IQGEPDASSFPSGGLRATFEARGYTAWDPTSPAYILDNPNGTTLCIPTAYCAWTGEALDKKTPLLRSMQAVDKQARRVLALFGHKDVGPVTAAAGPEQEYFLIDRNFYFARPDLVMTGRTLFGAKPPKGQEFEDQYFGAIPERVLACMLETERELFKLGVPVKTRHNEVAPSQYEIAPMYENANIATDHQQSIMQMLTRVAQKYGMTCLLHEKPFQGINGSGKHVNWSLGCRLGNLLEPGET
;
A
#
# COMPACT_ATOMS: atom_id res chain seq x y z
N ILE A 1 -5.34 25.87 -1.57
CA ILE A 1 -6.59 25.65 -0.82
C ILE A 1 -6.37 26.25 0.55
N GLN A 2 -6.93 27.41 0.77
CA GLN A 2 -7.09 27.94 2.11
C GLN A 2 -8.25 27.17 2.75
N GLY A 3 -7.95 26.08 3.35
CA GLY A 3 -8.84 25.43 4.26
C GLY A 3 -8.09 25.32 5.58
N GLU A 4 -8.73 25.50 6.67
CA GLU A 4 -8.21 24.97 7.91
C GLU A 4 -7.82 23.51 7.62
N PRO A 5 -6.63 23.09 8.05
CA PRO A 5 -6.32 21.66 8.04
C PRO A 5 -7.49 21.02 8.74
N ASP A 6 -8.13 20.16 8.02
CA ASP A 6 -9.43 19.65 8.34
C ASP A 6 -9.56 19.44 9.83
N ALA A 7 -10.41 20.21 10.46
CA ALA A 7 -10.77 20.04 11.86
C ALA A 7 -11.22 18.59 12.17
N SER A 8 -11.42 17.75 11.13
CA SER A 8 -11.60 16.33 11.27
C SER A 8 -10.40 15.64 11.90
N SER A 9 -9.21 16.14 11.68
CA SER A 9 -8.02 15.64 12.37
C SER A 9 -8.08 15.94 13.86
N PHE A 10 -8.81 16.96 14.21
CA PHE A 10 -9.05 17.41 15.56
C PHE A 10 -10.46 17.94 15.61
N PRO A 11 -11.43 17.13 16.02
CA PRO A 11 -12.81 17.57 16.03
C PRO A 11 -12.88 18.91 16.76
N SER A 12 -13.35 19.93 16.07
CA SER A 12 -13.59 21.24 16.62
C SER A 12 -14.46 21.07 17.85
N GLY A 13 -13.97 21.49 19.00
CA GLY A 13 -14.61 21.19 20.28
C GLY A 13 -14.35 19.78 20.79
N GLY A 14 -13.35 19.07 20.28
CA GLY A 14 -12.88 17.80 20.80
C GLY A 14 -12.40 17.87 22.23
N LEU A 15 -11.93 16.75 22.74
CA LEU A 15 -11.61 16.53 24.16
C LEU A 15 -10.60 17.52 24.78
N ARG A 16 -9.93 18.32 23.96
CA ARG A 16 -9.07 19.42 24.41
C ARG A 16 -8.81 20.41 23.27
N ALA A 17 -8.62 21.66 23.61
CA ALA A 17 -8.15 22.66 22.67
C ALA A 17 -6.72 22.33 22.26
N THR A 18 -6.48 22.20 20.97
CA THR A 18 -5.16 21.94 20.39
C THR A 18 -4.57 23.26 19.91
N PHE A 19 -4.09 24.08 20.86
CA PHE A 19 -3.47 25.36 20.53
C PHE A 19 -2.18 25.23 19.71
N GLU A 20 -1.60 24.05 19.68
CA GLU A 20 -0.34 23.75 19.01
C GLU A 20 -0.50 23.10 17.64
N ALA A 21 -1.72 22.75 17.25
CA ALA A 21 -2.00 22.15 15.94
C ALA A 21 -2.07 23.21 14.83
N ARG A 22 -1.12 24.12 14.79
CA ARG A 22 -0.93 25.03 13.66
C ARG A 22 -0.25 24.27 12.55
N GLY A 23 -1.04 23.53 11.80
CA GLY A 23 -0.60 22.83 10.64
C GLY A 23 -1.27 23.35 9.37
N TYR A 24 -0.78 22.92 8.25
CA TYR A 24 -1.37 23.17 6.94
C TYR A 24 -1.22 21.96 6.05
N THR A 25 -2.13 21.81 5.11
CA THR A 25 -2.00 20.83 4.03
C THR A 25 -1.35 21.50 2.84
N ALA A 26 -0.38 20.80 2.25
CA ALA A 26 0.25 21.19 1.01
C ALA A 26 -0.11 20.17 -0.07
N TRP A 27 -0.64 20.63 -1.19
CA TRP A 27 -0.88 19.76 -2.33
C TRP A 27 0.44 19.14 -2.81
N ASP A 28 0.40 17.82 -3.06
CA ASP A 28 1.52 17.11 -3.65
C ASP A 28 1.32 16.99 -5.17
N PRO A 29 1.97 17.84 -5.97
CA PRO A 29 1.86 17.79 -7.44
C PRO A 29 2.59 16.60 -8.06
N THR A 30 3.35 15.83 -7.28
CA THR A 30 4.11 14.67 -7.75
C THR A 30 3.33 13.36 -7.67
N SER A 31 2.13 13.39 -7.07
CA SER A 31 1.21 12.26 -7.02
C SER A 31 -0.11 12.63 -7.72
N PRO A 32 -0.65 11.79 -8.60
CA PRO A 32 -1.85 12.12 -9.37
C PRO A 32 -3.10 12.21 -8.47
N ALA A 33 -3.94 13.19 -8.74
CA ALA A 33 -5.29 13.22 -8.22
C ALA A 33 -6.15 12.17 -8.92
N TYR A 34 -7.13 11.61 -8.21
CA TYR A 34 -8.01 10.58 -8.75
C TYR A 34 -9.44 10.76 -8.29
N ILE A 35 -10.37 10.10 -8.98
CA ILE A 35 -11.79 10.11 -8.64
C ILE A 35 -12.16 8.76 -8.05
N LEU A 36 -12.78 8.78 -6.90
CA LEU A 36 -13.30 7.61 -6.21
C LEU A 36 -14.82 7.60 -6.26
N ASP A 37 -15.39 6.53 -6.81
CA ASP A 37 -16.82 6.31 -6.77
C ASP A 37 -17.26 5.77 -5.41
N ASN A 38 -18.22 6.42 -4.81
CA ASN A 38 -18.83 6.07 -3.53
C ASN A 38 -20.34 5.84 -3.72
N PRO A 39 -21.00 5.13 -2.80
CA PRO A 39 -22.45 4.88 -2.90
C PRO A 39 -23.31 6.16 -2.96
N ASN A 40 -22.82 7.26 -2.43
CA ASN A 40 -23.51 8.56 -2.36
C ASN A 40 -22.97 9.59 -3.37
N GLY A 41 -22.16 9.18 -4.34
CA GLY A 41 -21.59 10.06 -5.36
C GLY A 41 -20.08 9.88 -5.54
N THR A 42 -19.48 10.78 -6.29
CA THR A 42 -18.05 10.74 -6.59
C THR A 42 -17.27 11.71 -5.71
N THR A 43 -16.04 11.33 -5.35
CA THR A 43 -15.12 12.15 -4.56
C THR A 43 -13.84 12.38 -5.35
N LEU A 44 -13.44 13.64 -5.52
CA LEU A 44 -12.12 13.99 -6.01
C LEU A 44 -11.10 13.90 -4.85
N CYS A 45 -10.14 12.99 -5.00
CA CYS A 45 -9.05 12.81 -4.04
C CYS A 45 -7.80 13.50 -4.57
N ILE A 46 -7.27 14.43 -3.79
CA ILE A 46 -6.06 15.17 -4.12
C ILE A 46 -4.99 14.80 -3.09
N PRO A 47 -3.88 14.15 -3.48
CA PRO A 47 -2.80 13.84 -2.56
C PRO A 47 -2.21 15.09 -1.92
N THR A 48 -2.09 15.09 -0.61
CA THR A 48 -1.56 16.22 0.18
C THR A 48 -0.58 15.72 1.23
N ALA A 49 0.37 16.58 1.58
CA ALA A 49 1.20 16.45 2.76
C ALA A 49 0.68 17.34 3.87
N TYR A 50 0.86 16.95 5.13
CA TYR A 50 0.44 17.69 6.30
C TYR A 50 1.64 18.02 7.19
N CYS A 51 1.88 19.30 7.38
CA CYS A 51 3.03 19.82 8.11
C CYS A 51 2.61 20.82 9.17
N ALA A 52 3.36 20.88 10.26
CA ALA A 52 3.28 22.00 11.18
C ALA A 52 3.79 23.27 10.50
N TRP A 53 3.31 24.43 10.97
CA TRP A 53 3.78 25.72 10.46
C TRP A 53 5.28 25.95 10.69
N THR A 54 5.88 25.30 11.69
CA THR A 54 7.31 25.27 11.99
C THR A 54 8.11 24.32 11.11
N GLY A 55 7.41 23.49 10.31
CA GLY A 55 8.03 22.59 9.34
C GLY A 55 8.13 21.13 9.76
N GLU A 56 7.73 20.79 11.00
CA GLU A 56 7.69 19.39 11.41
C GLU A 56 6.63 18.61 10.63
N ALA A 57 6.92 17.35 10.34
CA ALA A 57 5.96 16.46 9.71
C ALA A 57 4.85 16.08 10.68
N LEU A 58 3.60 16.18 10.23
CA LEU A 58 2.41 15.72 10.95
C LEU A 58 1.77 14.50 10.27
N ASP A 59 2.36 14.02 9.19
CA ASP A 59 1.95 12.84 8.42
C ASP A 59 3.15 11.93 8.13
N LYS A 60 2.93 10.90 7.32
CA LYS A 60 4.00 10.01 6.83
C LYS A 60 4.51 10.40 5.44
N LYS A 61 3.76 11.17 4.67
CA LYS A 61 4.14 11.60 3.32
C LYS A 61 5.28 12.61 3.34
N THR A 62 5.24 13.57 4.24
CA THR A 62 6.31 14.57 4.39
C THR A 62 7.69 13.95 4.63
N PRO A 63 7.87 12.98 5.57
CA PRO A 63 9.15 12.29 5.73
C PRO A 63 9.56 11.52 4.48
N LEU A 64 8.63 10.88 3.78
CA LEU A 64 8.92 10.16 2.54
C LEU A 64 9.47 11.11 1.47
N LEU A 65 8.80 12.21 1.19
CA LEU A 65 9.24 13.20 0.20
C LEU A 65 10.61 13.78 0.55
N ARG A 66 10.84 14.12 1.82
CA ARG A 66 12.13 14.61 2.30
C ARG A 66 13.24 13.57 2.18
N SER A 67 12.95 12.30 2.48
CA SER A 67 13.91 11.21 2.34
C SER A 67 14.32 11.00 0.88
N MET A 68 13.37 11.10 -0.05
CA MET A 68 13.66 11.01 -1.49
C MET A 68 14.58 12.15 -1.96
N GLN A 69 14.36 13.38 -1.48
CA GLN A 69 15.25 14.51 -1.78
C GLN A 69 16.65 14.31 -1.18
N ALA A 70 16.72 13.77 0.03
CA ALA A 70 17.99 13.48 0.70
C ALA A 70 18.77 12.39 -0.05
N VAL A 71 18.10 11.32 -0.49
CA VAL A 71 18.70 10.26 -1.30
C VAL A 71 19.21 10.81 -2.63
N ASP A 72 18.43 11.59 -3.36
CA ASP A 72 18.86 12.23 -4.61
C ASP A 72 20.15 13.01 -4.42
N LYS A 73 20.19 13.87 -3.40
CA LYS A 73 21.39 14.67 -3.09
C LYS A 73 22.62 13.82 -2.82
N GLN A 74 22.49 12.76 -2.04
CA GLN A 74 23.64 11.93 -1.66
C GLN A 74 24.06 10.99 -2.79
N ALA A 75 23.10 10.40 -3.53
CA ALA A 75 23.40 9.55 -4.67
C ALA A 75 24.15 10.31 -5.76
N ARG A 76 23.76 11.54 -6.08
CA ARG A 76 24.49 12.38 -7.04
C ARG A 76 25.90 12.72 -6.56
N ARG A 77 26.12 12.90 -5.25
CA ARG A 77 27.48 13.07 -4.71
C ARG A 77 28.34 11.83 -4.93
N VAL A 78 27.79 10.64 -4.69
CA VAL A 78 28.49 9.37 -4.96
C VAL A 78 28.80 9.23 -6.44
N LEU A 79 27.83 9.43 -7.31
CA LEU A 79 27.99 9.33 -8.76
C LEU A 79 29.07 10.30 -9.32
N ALA A 80 29.15 11.49 -8.73
CA ALA A 80 30.19 12.46 -9.11
C ALA A 80 31.61 11.97 -8.82
N LEU A 81 31.81 11.14 -7.77
CA LEU A 81 33.11 10.52 -7.47
C LEU A 81 33.51 9.48 -8.53
N PHE A 82 32.54 8.88 -9.20
CA PHE A 82 32.74 7.98 -10.36
C PHE A 82 32.81 8.73 -11.70
N GLY A 83 32.84 10.06 -11.70
CA GLY A 83 32.94 10.88 -12.89
C GLY A 83 31.61 11.28 -13.53
N HIS A 84 30.48 10.82 -13.02
CA HIS A 84 29.15 11.12 -13.52
C HIS A 84 28.60 12.41 -12.90
N LYS A 85 28.83 13.55 -13.53
CA LYS A 85 28.46 14.88 -12.96
C LYS A 85 27.06 15.38 -13.38
N ASP A 86 26.55 14.97 -14.54
CA ASP A 86 25.24 15.40 -15.07
C ASP A 86 24.31 14.21 -15.28
N VAL A 87 23.86 13.63 -14.17
CA VAL A 87 22.98 12.45 -14.19
C VAL A 87 21.49 12.78 -14.07
N GLY A 88 21.16 14.07 -13.91
CA GLY A 88 19.79 14.47 -13.56
C GLY A 88 19.40 14.06 -12.14
N PRO A 89 18.10 14.13 -11.81
CA PRO A 89 17.61 13.64 -10.52
C PRO A 89 17.77 12.13 -10.38
N VAL A 90 18.16 11.69 -9.18
CA VAL A 90 18.11 10.28 -8.79
C VAL A 90 16.80 10.03 -8.05
N THR A 91 15.98 9.14 -8.57
CA THR A 91 14.67 8.81 -8.01
C THR A 91 14.66 7.43 -7.38
N ALA A 92 13.98 7.31 -6.25
CA ALA A 92 13.67 6.01 -5.66
C ALA A 92 12.41 5.45 -6.31
N ALA A 93 12.46 4.20 -6.75
CA ALA A 93 11.32 3.45 -7.22
C ALA A 93 10.99 2.33 -6.22
N ALA A 94 9.72 2.01 -6.09
CA ALA A 94 9.23 0.92 -5.25
C ALA A 94 8.10 0.16 -5.93
N GLY A 95 8.06 -1.16 -5.73
CA GLY A 95 6.97 -2.04 -6.12
C GLY A 95 6.53 -2.84 -4.90
N PRO A 96 5.62 -2.32 -4.08
CA PRO A 96 5.12 -3.05 -2.92
C PRO A 96 4.10 -4.10 -3.37
N GLU A 97 4.29 -5.33 -2.92
CA GLU A 97 3.43 -6.48 -3.18
C GLU A 97 2.61 -6.75 -1.94
N GLN A 98 1.28 -6.79 -2.07
CA GLN A 98 0.40 -7.03 -0.93
C GLN A 98 -0.03 -8.49 -0.86
N GLU A 99 0.43 -9.18 0.16
CA GLU A 99 -0.12 -10.46 0.56
C GLU A 99 -1.36 -10.27 1.44
N TYR A 100 -2.35 -11.15 1.30
CA TYR A 100 -3.61 -11.06 2.02
C TYR A 100 -4.33 -12.41 2.07
N PHE A 101 -5.23 -12.56 3.05
CA PHE A 101 -6.13 -13.71 3.10
C PHE A 101 -7.54 -13.29 2.68
N LEU A 102 -8.22 -14.18 1.95
CA LEU A 102 -9.66 -14.06 1.69
C LEU A 102 -10.37 -15.20 2.39
N ILE A 103 -11.26 -14.87 3.30
CA ILE A 103 -12.07 -15.84 4.03
C ILE A 103 -13.55 -15.59 3.82
N ASP A 104 -14.37 -16.63 3.94
CA ASP A 104 -15.82 -16.50 3.87
C ASP A 104 -16.33 -15.57 4.97
N ARG A 105 -17.18 -14.64 4.58
CA ARG A 105 -17.72 -13.61 5.49
C ARG A 105 -18.51 -14.19 6.66
N ASN A 106 -19.22 -15.29 6.45
CA ASN A 106 -19.98 -15.93 7.52
C ASN A 106 -19.05 -16.52 8.58
N PHE A 107 -17.96 -17.15 8.16
CA PHE A 107 -16.95 -17.65 9.09
C PHE A 107 -16.22 -16.52 9.82
N TYR A 108 -15.96 -15.41 9.14
CA TYR A 108 -15.38 -14.23 9.78
C TYR A 108 -16.25 -13.74 10.93
N PHE A 109 -17.55 -13.53 10.70
CA PHE A 109 -18.47 -13.04 11.72
C PHE A 109 -18.78 -14.07 12.83
N ALA A 110 -18.57 -15.35 12.57
CA ALA A 110 -18.67 -16.39 13.59
C ALA A 110 -17.48 -16.40 14.58
N ARG A 111 -16.43 -15.63 14.29
CA ARG A 111 -15.20 -15.57 15.09
C ARG A 111 -14.98 -14.17 15.68
N PRO A 112 -15.35 -13.97 16.98
CA PRO A 112 -15.15 -12.68 17.63
C PRO A 112 -13.70 -12.17 17.63
N ASP A 113 -12.73 -13.07 17.74
CA ASP A 113 -11.32 -12.73 17.69
C ASP A 113 -10.91 -12.14 16.32
N LEU A 114 -11.37 -12.72 15.21
CA LEU A 114 -11.15 -12.15 13.86
C LEU A 114 -11.80 -10.78 13.72
N VAL A 115 -13.03 -10.62 14.19
CA VAL A 115 -13.77 -9.36 14.11
C VAL A 115 -13.09 -8.26 14.93
N MET A 116 -12.66 -8.59 16.14
CA MET A 116 -12.11 -7.61 17.09
C MET A 116 -10.63 -7.27 16.82
N THR A 117 -9.85 -8.22 16.30
CA THR A 117 -8.38 -8.07 16.22
C THR A 117 -7.80 -8.25 14.81
N GLY A 118 -8.61 -8.70 13.84
CA GLY A 118 -8.13 -9.05 12.50
C GLY A 118 -7.34 -10.35 12.43
N ARG A 119 -7.22 -11.09 13.54
CA ARG A 119 -6.51 -12.36 13.62
C ARG A 119 -7.20 -13.35 14.55
N THR A 120 -6.88 -14.64 14.44
CA THR A 120 -7.30 -15.63 15.42
C THR A 120 -6.41 -15.56 16.67
N LEU A 121 -7.02 -15.65 17.85
CA LEU A 121 -6.32 -15.72 19.13
C LEU A 121 -6.18 -17.17 19.62
N PHE A 122 -7.07 -18.05 19.18
CA PHE A 122 -7.09 -19.48 19.49
C PHE A 122 -7.73 -20.23 18.32
N GLY A 123 -7.57 -21.55 18.29
CA GLY A 123 -8.18 -22.41 17.28
C GLY A 123 -7.29 -23.60 16.93
N ALA A 124 -7.84 -24.54 16.19
CA ALA A 124 -7.11 -25.67 15.64
C ALA A 124 -6.36 -25.29 14.35
N LYS A 125 -5.36 -26.08 14.02
CA LYS A 125 -4.70 -25.97 12.72
C LYS A 125 -5.70 -26.30 11.59
N PRO A 126 -5.53 -25.69 10.40
CA PRO A 126 -6.35 -26.08 9.24
C PRO A 126 -6.07 -27.54 8.84
N PRO A 127 -7.03 -28.21 8.19
CA PRO A 127 -6.86 -29.59 7.74
C PRO A 127 -5.77 -29.73 6.66
N LYS A 128 -5.55 -28.68 5.87
CA LYS A 128 -4.43 -28.58 4.92
C LYS A 128 -3.47 -27.50 5.41
N GLY A 129 -2.18 -27.83 5.40
CA GLY A 129 -1.10 -26.90 5.70
C GLY A 129 -0.41 -26.37 4.43
N GLN A 130 0.90 -26.28 4.49
CA GLN A 130 1.74 -25.73 3.42
C GLN A 130 2.65 -26.81 2.81
N GLU A 131 2.27 -28.07 2.95
CA GLU A 131 3.02 -29.22 2.51
C GLU A 131 3.25 -29.13 1.00
N PHE A 132 4.49 -29.31 0.57
CA PHE A 132 4.93 -29.26 -0.84
C PHE A 132 4.59 -27.97 -1.57
N GLU A 133 4.20 -26.91 -0.86
CA GLU A 133 3.76 -25.62 -1.46
C GLU A 133 2.59 -25.80 -2.45
N ASP A 134 1.76 -26.82 -2.25
CA ASP A 134 0.67 -27.18 -3.16
C ASP A 134 -0.38 -26.07 -3.30
N GLN A 135 -0.55 -25.23 -2.30
CA GLN A 135 -1.44 -24.06 -2.37
C GLN A 135 -0.90 -23.02 -3.36
N TYR A 136 0.41 -22.78 -3.34
CA TYR A 136 1.06 -21.80 -4.21
C TYR A 136 0.90 -22.16 -5.70
N PHE A 137 1.05 -23.42 -6.03
CA PHE A 137 0.93 -23.94 -7.40
C PHE A 137 -0.48 -24.37 -7.77
N GLY A 138 -1.43 -24.26 -6.86
CA GLY A 138 -2.82 -24.67 -7.06
C GLY A 138 -3.61 -23.71 -7.96
N ALA A 139 -4.77 -24.17 -8.41
CA ALA A 139 -5.72 -23.32 -9.12
C ALA A 139 -6.34 -22.29 -8.18
N ILE A 140 -6.57 -21.08 -8.68
CA ILE A 140 -7.31 -20.06 -7.95
C ILE A 140 -8.80 -20.41 -8.02
N PRO A 141 -9.53 -20.51 -6.87
CA PRO A 141 -10.96 -20.78 -6.88
C PRO A 141 -11.73 -19.70 -7.65
N GLU A 142 -12.77 -20.07 -8.40
CA GLU A 142 -13.51 -19.16 -9.27
C GLU A 142 -14.03 -17.91 -8.55
N ARG A 143 -14.57 -18.06 -7.34
CA ARG A 143 -15.04 -16.94 -6.51
C ARG A 143 -13.93 -15.96 -6.19
N VAL A 144 -12.76 -16.47 -5.87
CA VAL A 144 -11.57 -15.66 -5.57
C VAL A 144 -11.05 -15.00 -6.83
N LEU A 145 -10.97 -15.73 -7.94
CA LEU A 145 -10.52 -15.19 -9.22
C LEU A 145 -11.44 -14.05 -9.69
N ALA A 146 -12.75 -14.20 -9.54
CA ALA A 146 -13.71 -13.14 -9.88
C ALA A 146 -13.49 -11.88 -9.01
N CYS A 147 -13.24 -12.06 -7.72
CA CYS A 147 -12.90 -10.98 -6.81
C CYS A 147 -11.59 -10.27 -7.22
N MET A 148 -10.55 -11.04 -7.55
CA MET A 148 -9.27 -10.50 -8.01
C MET A 148 -9.42 -9.68 -9.31
N LEU A 149 -10.15 -10.20 -10.29
CA LEU A 149 -10.39 -9.52 -11.57
C LEU A 149 -11.16 -8.21 -11.40
N GLU A 150 -12.17 -8.19 -10.52
CA GLU A 150 -12.87 -6.94 -10.23
C GLU A 150 -11.96 -5.94 -9.48
N THR A 151 -11.18 -6.42 -8.52
CA THR A 151 -10.21 -5.58 -7.80
C THR A 151 -9.24 -4.91 -8.77
N GLU A 152 -8.66 -5.65 -9.71
CA GLU A 152 -7.77 -5.09 -10.73
C GLU A 152 -8.47 -4.05 -11.60
N ARG A 153 -9.69 -4.35 -12.04
CA ARG A 153 -10.46 -3.41 -12.87
C ARG A 153 -10.73 -2.09 -12.16
N GLU A 154 -11.09 -2.15 -10.89
CA GLU A 154 -11.30 -0.94 -10.08
C GLU A 154 -9.98 -0.19 -9.81
N LEU A 155 -8.88 -0.91 -9.59
CA LEU A 155 -7.56 -0.31 -9.43
C LEU A 155 -7.07 0.37 -10.71
N PHE A 156 -7.29 -0.22 -11.88
CA PHE A 156 -6.96 0.41 -13.16
C PHE A 156 -7.70 1.73 -13.38
N LYS A 157 -8.96 1.84 -12.93
CA LYS A 157 -9.71 3.12 -12.97
C LYS A 157 -9.06 4.20 -12.11
N LEU A 158 -8.37 3.81 -11.03
CA LEU A 158 -7.63 4.71 -10.16
C LEU A 158 -6.19 4.99 -10.63
N GLY A 159 -5.79 4.40 -11.77
CA GLY A 159 -4.44 4.55 -12.29
C GLY A 159 -3.40 3.64 -11.63
N VAL A 160 -3.80 2.67 -10.83
CA VAL A 160 -2.90 1.72 -10.19
C VAL A 160 -2.53 0.60 -11.17
N PRO A 161 -1.26 0.48 -11.57
CA PRO A 161 -0.84 -0.47 -12.61
C PRO A 161 -0.58 -1.86 -12.00
N VAL A 162 -1.63 -2.68 -11.86
CA VAL A 162 -1.49 -4.07 -11.39
C VAL A 162 -0.75 -4.90 -12.44
N LYS A 163 0.25 -5.65 -12.01
CA LYS A 163 1.06 -6.53 -12.87
C LYS A 163 0.61 -7.99 -12.77
N THR A 164 0.44 -8.51 -11.56
CA THR A 164 0.11 -9.92 -11.36
C THR A 164 -0.67 -10.15 -10.08
N ARG A 165 -1.33 -11.28 -10.03
CA ARG A 165 -2.02 -11.87 -8.90
C ARG A 165 -1.78 -13.37 -8.90
N HIS A 166 -1.67 -13.98 -7.75
CA HIS A 166 -1.46 -15.42 -7.61
C HIS A 166 -1.83 -15.92 -6.20
N ASN A 167 -1.83 -17.24 -6.06
CA ASN A 167 -1.89 -17.87 -4.75
C ASN A 167 -0.59 -17.67 -4.00
N GLU A 168 -0.69 -17.56 -2.68
CA GLU A 168 0.42 -17.65 -1.76
C GLU A 168 0.51 -19.02 -1.09
N VAL A 169 1.51 -19.21 -0.24
CA VAL A 169 1.88 -20.52 0.32
C VAL A 169 0.82 -21.04 1.27
N ALA A 170 0.17 -20.18 2.08
CA ALA A 170 -0.85 -20.62 3.00
C ALA A 170 -2.22 -20.83 2.31
N PRO A 171 -3.05 -21.74 2.81
CA PRO A 171 -4.42 -21.89 2.33
C PRO A 171 -5.20 -20.58 2.42
N SER A 172 -5.91 -20.22 1.36
CA SER A 172 -6.68 -18.95 1.24
C SER A 172 -5.85 -17.68 1.33
N GLN A 173 -4.55 -17.78 1.07
CA GLN A 173 -3.64 -16.66 0.98
C GLN A 173 -3.32 -16.35 -0.49
N TYR A 174 -3.26 -15.06 -0.81
CA TYR A 174 -3.07 -14.54 -2.16
C TYR A 174 -2.17 -13.32 -2.13
N GLU A 175 -1.65 -12.96 -3.29
CA GLU A 175 -0.87 -11.75 -3.48
C GLU A 175 -1.35 -10.95 -4.69
N ILE A 176 -1.24 -9.64 -4.59
CA ILE A 176 -1.37 -8.71 -5.70
C ILE A 176 -0.08 -7.90 -5.80
N ALA A 177 0.52 -7.88 -6.98
CA ALA A 177 1.76 -7.16 -7.25
C ALA A 177 1.52 -6.07 -8.31
N PRO A 178 1.67 -4.79 -7.96
CA PRO A 178 1.66 -3.71 -8.93
C PRO A 178 2.99 -3.61 -9.69
N MET A 179 3.01 -2.85 -10.79
CA MET A 179 4.24 -2.39 -11.40
C MET A 179 4.97 -1.47 -10.40
N TYR A 180 6.30 -1.47 -10.45
CA TYR A 180 7.07 -0.51 -9.67
C TYR A 180 6.88 0.92 -10.24
N GLU A 181 6.85 1.88 -9.36
CA GLU A 181 6.67 3.29 -9.68
C GLU A 181 7.57 4.15 -8.79
N ASN A 182 7.56 5.46 -9.00
CA ASN A 182 8.16 6.38 -8.04
C ASN A 182 7.65 6.06 -6.62
N ALA A 183 8.54 5.99 -5.64
CA ALA A 183 8.23 5.52 -4.29
C ALA A 183 7.09 6.28 -3.62
N ASN A 184 6.92 7.57 -3.91
CA ASN A 184 5.79 8.36 -3.43
C ASN A 184 4.46 7.88 -4.02
N ILE A 185 4.40 7.70 -5.34
CA ILE A 185 3.20 7.20 -6.04
C ILE A 185 2.89 5.77 -5.61
N ALA A 186 3.90 4.90 -5.57
CA ALA A 186 3.76 3.51 -5.14
C ALA A 186 3.17 3.40 -3.72
N THR A 187 3.55 4.29 -2.82
CA THR A 187 3.03 4.33 -1.46
C THR A 187 1.55 4.74 -1.43
N ASP A 188 1.15 5.74 -2.20
CA ASP A 188 -0.25 6.15 -2.32
C ASP A 188 -1.10 5.04 -2.96
N HIS A 189 -0.59 4.41 -4.03
CA HIS A 189 -1.26 3.30 -4.69
C HIS A 189 -1.41 2.08 -3.77
N GLN A 190 -0.44 1.82 -2.89
CA GLN A 190 -0.55 0.74 -1.91
C GLN A 190 -1.72 0.94 -0.94
N GLN A 191 -1.99 2.16 -0.51
CA GLN A 191 -3.17 2.46 0.31
C GLN A 191 -4.47 2.20 -0.47
N SER A 192 -4.51 2.58 -1.75
CA SER A 192 -5.64 2.32 -2.63
C SER A 192 -5.87 0.82 -2.86
N ILE A 193 -4.79 0.04 -3.02
CA ILE A 193 -4.85 -1.43 -3.15
C ILE A 193 -5.51 -2.04 -1.90
N MET A 194 -5.05 -1.70 -0.71
CA MET A 194 -5.60 -2.25 0.54
C MET A 194 -7.09 -1.93 0.71
N GLN A 195 -7.49 -0.69 0.39
CA GLN A 195 -8.90 -0.30 0.43
C GLN A 195 -9.74 -1.07 -0.59
N MET A 196 -9.22 -1.21 -1.81
CA MET A 196 -9.96 -1.87 -2.89
C MET A 196 -10.12 -3.37 -2.62
N LEU A 197 -9.08 -4.05 -2.15
CA LEU A 197 -9.15 -5.45 -1.72
C LEU A 197 -10.26 -5.66 -0.69
N THR A 198 -10.31 -4.81 0.34
CA THR A 198 -11.33 -4.89 1.37
C THR A 198 -12.74 -4.64 0.82
N ARG A 199 -12.89 -3.61 -0.01
CA ARG A 199 -14.18 -3.21 -0.57
C ARG A 199 -14.75 -4.26 -1.54
N VAL A 200 -13.91 -4.77 -2.43
CA VAL A 200 -14.35 -5.74 -3.45
C VAL A 200 -14.61 -7.10 -2.81
N ALA A 201 -13.80 -7.56 -1.85
CA ALA A 201 -14.03 -8.83 -1.16
C ALA A 201 -15.45 -8.93 -0.58
N GLN A 202 -15.97 -7.84 -0.04
CA GLN A 202 -17.34 -7.80 0.51
C GLN A 202 -18.43 -8.09 -0.52
N LYS A 203 -18.25 -7.63 -1.77
CA LYS A 203 -19.21 -7.90 -2.86
C LYS A 203 -19.30 -9.39 -3.19
N TYR A 204 -18.19 -10.12 -2.99
CA TYR A 204 -18.09 -11.54 -3.22
C TYR A 204 -18.38 -12.39 -1.97
N GLY A 205 -18.94 -11.77 -0.91
CA GLY A 205 -19.25 -12.45 0.34
C GLY A 205 -18.01 -12.95 1.08
N MET A 206 -16.88 -12.27 0.90
CA MET A 206 -15.61 -12.57 1.57
C MET A 206 -15.16 -11.39 2.43
N THR A 207 -14.22 -11.66 3.32
CA THR A 207 -13.49 -10.66 4.10
C THR A 207 -12.02 -10.77 3.75
N CYS A 208 -11.40 -9.65 3.39
CA CYS A 208 -9.98 -9.55 3.18
C CYS A 208 -9.29 -9.27 4.53
N LEU A 209 -8.37 -10.15 4.91
CA LEU A 209 -7.53 -9.96 6.10
C LEU A 209 -6.19 -9.40 5.67
N LEU A 210 -5.88 -8.21 6.18
CA LEU A 210 -4.62 -7.50 5.93
C LEU A 210 -3.69 -7.51 7.14
N HIS A 211 -4.07 -8.20 8.21
CA HIS A 211 -3.20 -8.42 9.36
C HIS A 211 -1.98 -9.25 8.94
N GLU A 212 -0.81 -8.89 9.42
CA GLU A 212 0.47 -9.53 9.03
C GLU A 212 0.53 -11.00 9.43
N LYS A 213 -0.14 -11.39 10.50
CA LYS A 213 -0.17 -12.77 11.00
C LYS A 213 -1.56 -13.16 11.48
N PRO A 214 -2.53 -13.35 10.57
CA PRO A 214 -3.92 -13.62 10.98
C PRO A 214 -4.10 -15.01 11.56
N PHE A 215 -3.23 -15.98 11.23
CA PHE A 215 -3.31 -17.35 11.69
C PHE A 215 -1.94 -17.83 12.17
N GLN A 216 -1.91 -18.35 13.40
CA GLN A 216 -0.67 -18.89 13.96
C GLN A 216 -0.26 -20.19 13.27
N GLY A 217 1.04 -20.38 13.08
CA GLY A 217 1.61 -21.63 12.57
C GLY A 217 1.58 -21.79 11.04
N ILE A 218 1.10 -20.79 10.31
CA ILE A 218 1.16 -20.73 8.85
C ILE A 218 1.81 -19.42 8.38
N ASN A 219 2.02 -19.29 7.08
CA ASN A 219 2.64 -18.13 6.47
C ASN A 219 1.91 -16.83 6.85
N GLY A 220 2.67 -15.78 7.07
CA GLY A 220 2.15 -14.43 7.31
C GLY A 220 1.97 -13.66 6.02
N SER A 221 1.17 -12.60 6.06
CA SER A 221 0.99 -11.66 4.96
C SER A 221 1.85 -10.43 5.15
N GLY A 222 2.79 -10.23 4.24
CA GLY A 222 3.67 -9.07 4.23
C GLY A 222 3.26 -8.02 3.21
N LYS A 223 4.08 -6.99 3.15
CA LYS A 223 4.20 -6.05 2.04
C LYS A 223 5.63 -6.16 1.54
N HIS A 224 5.85 -7.11 0.64
CA HIS A 224 7.18 -7.28 0.05
C HIS A 224 7.49 -6.09 -0.84
N VAL A 225 8.57 -5.36 -0.55
CA VAL A 225 8.93 -4.14 -1.27
C VAL A 225 10.16 -4.38 -2.11
N ASN A 226 9.96 -4.51 -3.42
CA ASN A 226 11.03 -4.37 -4.39
C ASN A 226 11.35 -2.89 -4.57
N TRP A 227 12.61 -2.50 -4.57
CA TRP A 227 12.98 -1.10 -4.70
C TRP A 227 14.28 -0.91 -5.47
N SER A 228 14.45 0.26 -6.05
CA SER A 228 15.66 0.64 -6.75
C SER A 228 15.89 2.14 -6.70
N LEU A 229 17.10 2.56 -7.10
CA LEU A 229 17.45 3.94 -7.38
C LEU A 229 17.76 4.04 -8.86
N GLY A 230 17.21 5.05 -9.51
CA GLY A 230 17.41 5.25 -10.95
C GLY A 230 17.66 6.70 -11.33
N CYS A 231 18.39 6.89 -12.42
CA CYS A 231 18.63 8.19 -13.04
C CYS A 231 18.79 8.02 -14.56
N ARG A 232 19.33 9.01 -15.26
CA ARG A 232 19.63 8.91 -16.70
C ARG A 232 20.56 7.76 -17.09
N LEU A 233 21.34 7.24 -16.15
CA LEU A 233 22.22 6.08 -16.37
C LEU A 233 21.50 4.74 -16.30
N GLY A 234 20.23 4.72 -15.91
CA GLY A 234 19.44 3.52 -15.66
C GLY A 234 19.29 3.20 -14.17
N ASN A 235 19.05 1.93 -13.87
CA ASN A 235 18.95 1.42 -12.49
C ASN A 235 20.36 1.33 -11.87
N LEU A 236 20.56 2.07 -10.79
CA LEU A 236 21.88 2.14 -10.12
C LEU A 236 22.21 0.90 -9.28
N LEU A 237 21.23 0.03 -9.05
CA LEU A 237 21.41 -1.21 -8.27
C LEU A 237 21.54 -2.44 -9.18
N GLU A 238 21.43 -2.25 -10.50
CA GLU A 238 21.64 -3.31 -11.46
C GLU A 238 23.15 -3.45 -11.72
N PRO A 239 23.74 -4.65 -11.46
CA PRO A 239 25.15 -4.87 -11.76
C PRO A 239 25.37 -4.82 -13.28
N GLY A 240 26.42 -4.12 -13.70
CA GLY A 240 26.83 -4.12 -15.09
C GLY A 240 27.33 -5.51 -15.53
N GLU A 241 27.45 -5.70 -16.83
CA GLU A 241 28.16 -6.84 -17.38
C GLU A 241 29.65 -6.73 -16.99
N THR A 242 30.17 -7.77 -16.31
CA THR A 242 31.59 -7.86 -15.91
C THR A 242 32.44 -8.37 -17.06
#